data_51e885748e81bdc7f185842b9f6b989d
#
_entry.id   51e885748e81bdc7f185842b9f6b989d
#
_cell.length_a   1.000
_cell.length_b   1.000
_cell.length_c   1.000
_cell.angle_alpha   90.00
_cell.angle_beta   90.00
_cell.angle_gamma   90.00
#
_symmetry.space_group_name_H-M   'P 1'
#
loop_
_entity.id
_entity.type
_entity.pdbx_description
1 polymer ?
#
loop_
_entity_poly.entity_id
_entity_poly.type
_entity_poly.pdbx_seq_one_letter_code
_entity_poly.pdbx_strand_id
1 'polypeptide(L)'
;MDTYRAINDILVHLFNEIWELEEKAIITDEYKDITNNDMHIIEAIGLGEGNNMSTIARKLNITVGSLTTSMNSLVKKNYAERLRSEEDRRVVYIRLTEKGVRAYHHHEDFHKKMTEAVVAALDQEEIPVLVKTLDSLAEFFRSYR
;
A
#
# COMPACT_ATOMS: atom_id res chain seq x y z
N MET A 1 11.38 -1.69 -34.63
CA MET A 1 11.54 -1.46 -33.18
C MET A 1 11.87 -2.78 -32.51
N ASP A 2 12.92 -2.80 -31.71
CA ASP A 2 13.23 -4.00 -30.91
C ASP A 2 12.23 -4.10 -29.76
N THR A 3 11.37 -5.11 -29.81
CA THR A 3 10.33 -5.34 -28.82
C THR A 3 10.89 -5.55 -27.41
N TYR A 4 12.00 -6.25 -27.29
CA TYR A 4 12.69 -6.45 -26.01
C TYR A 4 13.09 -5.11 -25.38
N ARG A 5 13.72 -4.28 -26.16
CA ARG A 5 14.16 -2.95 -25.70
C ARG A 5 12.99 -2.07 -25.29
N ALA A 6 11.91 -2.09 -26.07
CA ALA A 6 10.70 -1.32 -25.77
C ALA A 6 10.09 -1.75 -24.43
N ILE A 7 9.99 -3.06 -24.20
CA ILE A 7 9.47 -3.59 -22.93
C ILE A 7 10.37 -3.19 -21.75
N ASN A 8 11.67 -3.34 -21.93
CA ASN A 8 12.65 -2.96 -20.89
C ASN A 8 12.53 -1.48 -20.51
N ASP A 9 12.49 -0.60 -21.51
CA ASP A 9 12.39 0.83 -21.27
C ASP A 9 11.11 1.22 -20.55
N ILE A 10 9.99 0.60 -20.96
CA ILE A 10 8.69 0.83 -20.31
C ILE A 10 8.75 0.37 -18.84
N LEU A 11 9.24 -0.83 -18.57
CA LEU A 11 9.30 -1.36 -17.20
C LEU A 11 10.16 -0.48 -16.29
N VAL A 12 11.33 -0.05 -16.78
CA VAL A 12 12.24 0.79 -15.98
C VAL A 12 11.60 2.14 -15.65
N HIS A 13 11.01 2.82 -16.64
CA HIS A 13 10.45 4.14 -16.44
C HIS A 13 9.09 4.11 -15.74
N LEU A 14 8.25 3.11 -16.05
CA LEU A 14 6.91 3.01 -15.51
C LEU A 14 6.90 2.85 -13.97
N PHE A 15 7.79 2.02 -13.43
CA PHE A 15 7.88 1.85 -11.98
C PHE A 15 8.27 3.14 -11.27
N ASN A 16 9.20 3.90 -11.85
CA ASN A 16 9.60 5.20 -11.31
C ASN A 16 8.46 6.21 -11.37
N GLU A 17 7.75 6.26 -12.49
CA GLU A 17 6.60 7.15 -12.66
C GLU A 17 5.46 6.82 -11.68
N ILE A 18 5.15 5.54 -11.49
CA ILE A 18 4.13 5.10 -10.53
C ILE A 18 4.52 5.54 -9.13
N TRP A 19 5.77 5.32 -8.73
CA TRP A 19 6.27 5.71 -7.42
C TRP A 19 6.17 7.22 -7.19
N GLU A 20 6.62 8.03 -8.14
CA GLU A 20 6.57 9.49 -8.06
C GLU A 20 5.13 10.03 -8.01
N LEU A 21 4.25 9.48 -8.85
CA LEU A 21 2.85 9.91 -8.92
C LEU A 21 2.09 9.49 -7.65
N GLU A 22 2.36 8.29 -7.14
CA GLU A 22 1.77 7.83 -5.90
C GLU A 22 2.16 8.73 -4.74
N GLU A 23 3.44 9.09 -4.63
CA GLU A 23 3.92 10.00 -3.60
C GLU A 23 3.26 11.38 -3.71
N LYS A 24 3.16 11.94 -4.91
CA LYS A 24 2.48 13.22 -5.15
C LYS A 24 0.99 13.16 -4.86
N ALA A 25 0.33 12.05 -5.18
CA ALA A 25 -1.09 11.87 -4.93
C ALA A 25 -1.40 11.74 -3.44
N ILE A 26 -0.49 11.17 -2.67
CA ILE A 26 -0.62 11.00 -1.22
C ILE A 26 -0.41 12.33 -0.50
N ILE A 27 0.62 13.09 -0.90
CA ILE A 27 0.97 14.36 -0.26
C ILE A 27 0.04 15.46 -0.78
N THR A 28 -1.09 15.61 -0.13
CA THR A 28 -2.03 16.72 -0.33
C THR A 28 -1.98 17.63 0.90
N ASP A 29 -2.65 18.77 0.87
CA ASP A 29 -2.72 19.68 2.01
C ASP A 29 -3.23 19.00 3.29
N GLU A 30 -4.17 18.06 3.13
CA GLU A 30 -4.74 17.31 4.26
C GLU A 30 -3.78 16.25 4.82
N TYR A 31 -2.92 15.66 3.97
CA TYR A 31 -2.05 14.52 4.33
C TYR A 31 -0.57 14.82 4.16
N LYS A 32 -0.15 16.06 4.24
CA LYS A 32 1.26 16.46 4.04
C LYS A 32 2.22 16.00 5.14
N ASP A 33 1.69 15.51 6.25
CA ASP A 33 2.47 15.03 7.39
C ASP A 33 2.74 13.52 7.35
N ILE A 34 2.36 12.84 6.28
CA ILE A 34 2.61 11.40 6.12
C ILE A 34 3.45 11.12 4.88
N THR A 35 4.16 10.01 4.93
CA THR A 35 4.99 9.52 3.83
C THR A 35 4.26 8.42 3.07
N ASN A 36 4.81 8.00 1.93
CA ASN A 36 4.32 6.83 1.20
C ASN A 36 4.40 5.56 2.06
N ASN A 37 5.48 5.42 2.84
CA ASN A 37 5.62 4.30 3.77
C ASN A 37 4.52 4.30 4.84
N ASP A 38 4.20 5.47 5.39
CA ASP A 38 3.09 5.61 6.35
C ASP A 38 1.77 5.18 5.74
N MET A 39 1.53 5.51 4.48
CA MET A 39 0.31 5.14 3.76
C MET A 39 0.22 3.61 3.58
N HIS A 40 1.35 2.94 3.29
CA HIS A 40 1.39 1.47 3.22
C HIS A 40 1.05 0.84 4.57
N ILE A 41 1.49 1.45 5.66
CA ILE A 41 1.15 0.98 7.02
C ILE A 41 -0.34 1.16 7.29
N ILE A 42 -0.92 2.30 6.91
CA ILE A 42 -2.36 2.56 7.01
C ILE A 42 -3.16 1.49 6.26
N GLU A 43 -2.72 1.17 5.06
CA GLU A 43 -3.32 0.11 4.24
C GLU A 43 -3.24 -1.26 4.91
N ALA A 44 -2.10 -1.57 5.51
CA ALA A 44 -1.89 -2.85 6.22
C ALA A 44 -2.73 -2.95 7.52
N ILE A 45 -2.98 -1.84 8.20
CA ILE A 45 -3.89 -1.81 9.35
C ILE A 45 -5.29 -2.19 8.89
N GLY A 46 -5.73 -1.62 7.76
CA GLY A 46 -7.03 -1.91 7.16
C GLY A 46 -8.20 -1.27 7.88
N LEU A 47 -9.37 -1.45 7.29
CA LEU A 47 -10.64 -0.97 7.83
C LEU A 47 -11.18 -1.92 8.89
N GLY A 48 -12.08 -1.42 9.74
CA GLY A 48 -12.78 -2.21 10.75
C GLY A 48 -12.10 -2.16 12.11
N GLU A 49 -12.13 -3.28 12.82
CA GLU A 49 -11.66 -3.36 14.21
C GLU A 49 -10.14 -3.35 14.36
N GLY A 50 -9.43 -3.49 13.23
CA GLY A 50 -7.97 -3.42 13.22
C GLY A 50 -7.29 -4.76 13.37
N ASN A 51 -5.98 -4.71 13.60
CA ASN A 51 -5.11 -5.88 13.70
C ASN A 51 -4.07 -5.69 14.81
N ASN A 52 -3.48 -6.79 15.27
CA ASN A 52 -2.35 -6.70 16.18
C ASN A 52 -1.05 -6.36 15.43
N MET A 53 -0.03 -5.94 16.17
CA MET A 53 1.26 -5.52 15.60
C MET A 53 1.95 -6.62 14.78
N SER A 54 1.88 -7.87 15.25
CA SER A 54 2.51 -9.00 14.55
C SER A 54 1.87 -9.24 13.19
N THR A 55 0.56 -9.15 13.09
CA THR A 55 -0.17 -9.33 11.84
C THR A 55 0.17 -8.22 10.84
N ILE A 56 0.19 -6.98 11.32
CA ILE A 56 0.54 -5.83 10.47
C ILE A 56 1.97 -5.93 9.95
N ALA A 57 2.92 -6.27 10.85
CA ALA A 57 4.33 -6.44 10.48
C ALA A 57 4.51 -7.55 9.43
N ARG A 58 3.76 -8.63 9.57
CA ARG A 58 3.80 -9.76 8.61
C ARG A 58 3.29 -9.32 7.24
N LYS A 59 2.19 -8.58 7.18
CA LYS A 59 1.65 -8.04 5.92
C LYS A 59 2.66 -7.15 5.21
N LEU A 60 3.45 -6.39 5.96
CA LEU A 60 4.45 -5.47 5.43
C LEU A 60 5.82 -6.12 5.22
N ASN A 61 5.99 -7.36 5.65
CA ASN A 61 7.26 -8.09 5.59
C ASN A 61 8.39 -7.33 6.31
N ILE A 62 8.11 -6.84 7.50
CA ILE A 62 9.06 -6.13 8.37
C ILE A 62 9.00 -6.70 9.78
N THR A 63 9.99 -6.34 10.61
CA THR A 63 10.00 -6.73 12.01
C THR A 63 9.01 -5.89 12.81
N VAL A 64 8.53 -6.43 13.93
CA VAL A 64 7.68 -5.70 14.87
C VAL A 64 8.44 -4.49 15.44
N GLY A 65 9.74 -4.62 15.68
CA GLY A 65 10.57 -3.51 16.14
C GLY A 65 10.60 -2.33 15.17
N SER A 66 10.78 -2.60 13.88
CA SER A 66 10.73 -1.57 12.83
C SER A 66 9.35 -0.92 12.75
N LEU A 67 8.30 -1.75 12.84
CA LEU A 67 6.93 -1.25 12.81
C LEU A 67 6.61 -0.35 14.00
N THR A 68 7.13 -0.65 15.17
CA THR A 68 6.85 0.10 16.40
C THR A 68 7.18 1.58 16.26
N THR A 69 8.33 1.90 15.69
CA THR A 69 8.74 3.30 15.47
C THR A 69 7.79 4.05 14.55
N SER A 70 7.45 3.43 13.42
CA SER A 70 6.52 4.01 12.44
C SER A 70 5.11 4.12 13.01
N MET A 71 4.68 3.12 13.77
CA MET A 71 3.35 3.13 14.38
C MET A 71 3.23 4.20 15.45
N ASN A 72 4.27 4.43 16.25
CA ASN A 72 4.29 5.51 17.22
C ASN A 72 4.07 6.87 16.55
N SER A 73 4.70 7.08 15.39
CA SER A 73 4.51 8.29 14.59
C SER A 73 3.06 8.43 14.09
N LEU A 74 2.48 7.37 13.56
CA LEU A 74 1.10 7.40 13.07
C LEU A 74 0.08 7.64 14.19
N VAL A 75 0.30 7.07 15.36
CA VAL A 75 -0.54 7.31 16.53
C VAL A 75 -0.43 8.77 16.99
N LYS A 76 0.79 9.30 17.04
CA LYS A 76 1.03 10.69 17.39
C LYS A 76 0.37 11.67 16.41
N LYS A 77 0.38 11.35 15.13
CA LYS A 77 -0.25 12.16 14.07
C LYS A 77 -1.77 11.93 13.98
N ASN A 78 -2.31 11.04 14.82
CA ASN A 78 -3.74 10.75 14.92
C ASN A 78 -4.34 10.00 13.72
N TYR A 79 -3.54 9.20 13.02
CA TYR A 79 -4.03 8.30 11.96
C TYR A 79 -4.44 6.93 12.48
N ALA A 80 -3.83 6.51 13.57
CA ALA A 80 -4.09 5.20 14.19
C ALA A 80 -4.23 5.35 15.70
N GLU A 81 -4.86 4.36 16.31
CA GLU A 81 -4.98 4.29 17.77
C GLU A 81 -4.73 2.87 18.24
N ARG A 82 -4.22 2.77 19.47
CA ARG A 82 -4.03 1.49 20.15
C ARG A 82 -5.19 1.21 21.06
N LEU A 83 -5.74 0.00 20.94
CA LEU A 83 -6.83 -0.48 21.78
C LEU A 83 -6.38 -1.76 22.49
N ARG A 84 -6.56 -1.79 23.79
CA ARG A 84 -6.26 -2.97 24.58
C ARG A 84 -7.50 -3.87 24.61
N SER A 85 -7.30 -5.18 24.35
CA SER A 85 -8.40 -6.14 24.40
C SER A 85 -8.96 -6.22 25.82
N GLU A 86 -10.29 -6.20 25.94
CA GLU A 86 -10.96 -6.39 27.23
C GLU A 86 -10.86 -7.84 27.72
N GLU A 87 -10.82 -8.79 26.77
CA GLU A 87 -10.72 -10.23 27.08
C GLU A 87 -9.32 -10.60 27.58
N ASP A 88 -8.27 -10.01 26.96
CA ASP A 88 -6.87 -10.22 27.37
C ASP A 88 -6.10 -8.92 27.20
N ARG A 89 -5.80 -8.26 28.31
CA ARG A 89 -5.12 -6.95 28.33
C ARG A 89 -3.69 -6.98 27.82
N ARG A 90 -3.10 -8.16 27.60
CA ARG A 90 -1.79 -8.32 26.98
C ARG A 90 -1.88 -8.13 25.47
N VAL A 91 -3.07 -8.25 24.89
CA VAL A 91 -3.29 -8.09 23.45
C VAL A 91 -3.65 -6.65 23.15
N VAL A 92 -2.89 -6.05 22.25
CA VAL A 92 -3.10 -4.67 21.78
C VAL A 92 -3.43 -4.73 20.29
N TYR A 93 -4.55 -4.11 19.95
CA TYR A 93 -4.96 -3.94 18.55
C TYR A 93 -4.66 -2.52 18.08
N ILE A 94 -4.29 -2.41 16.82
CA ILE A 94 -4.15 -1.14 16.14
C ILE A 94 -5.36 -0.98 15.22
N ARG A 95 -6.00 0.16 15.30
CA ARG A 95 -7.15 0.52 14.47
C ARG A 95 -6.93 1.89 13.87
N LEU A 96 -7.47 2.13 12.66
CA LEU A 96 -7.46 3.46 12.07
C LEU A 96 -8.46 4.37 12.80
N THR A 97 -8.06 5.62 12.99
CA THR A 97 -8.96 6.68 13.42
C THR A 97 -9.83 7.12 12.24
N GLU A 98 -10.77 8.02 12.46
CA GLU A 98 -11.52 8.65 11.36
C GLU A 98 -10.61 9.26 10.30
N LYS A 99 -9.57 9.98 10.74
CA LYS A 99 -8.54 10.56 9.86
C LYS A 99 -7.79 9.48 9.08
N GLY A 100 -7.43 8.37 9.75
CA GLY A 100 -6.77 7.23 9.12
C GLY A 100 -7.65 6.54 8.09
N VAL A 101 -8.93 6.41 8.35
CA VAL A 101 -9.91 5.84 7.39
C VAL A 101 -10.01 6.72 6.15
N ARG A 102 -10.05 8.05 6.32
CA ARG A 102 -10.07 8.96 5.16
C ARG A 102 -8.78 8.86 4.34
N ALA A 103 -7.63 8.74 5.00
CA ALA A 103 -6.35 8.54 4.31
C ALA A 103 -6.33 7.20 3.56
N TYR A 104 -6.86 6.15 4.16
CA TYR A 104 -7.00 4.84 3.52
C TYR A 104 -7.79 4.94 2.22
N HIS A 105 -8.96 5.57 2.25
CA HIS A 105 -9.80 5.73 1.05
C HIS A 105 -9.19 6.65 0.01
N HIS A 106 -8.46 7.68 0.43
CA HIS A 106 -7.72 8.55 -0.48
C HIS A 106 -6.68 7.77 -1.29
N HIS A 107 -5.93 6.90 -0.63
CA HIS A 107 -4.93 6.04 -1.27
C HIS A 107 -5.59 4.98 -2.16
N GLU A 108 -6.65 4.36 -1.67
CA GLU A 108 -7.44 3.37 -2.43
C GLU A 108 -7.99 3.99 -3.73
N ASP A 109 -8.46 5.22 -3.67
CA ASP A 109 -8.99 5.94 -4.84
C ASP A 109 -7.92 6.15 -5.92
N PHE A 110 -6.70 6.45 -5.53
CA PHE A 110 -5.57 6.56 -6.46
C PHE A 110 -5.33 5.23 -7.18
N HIS A 111 -5.25 4.12 -6.45
CA HIS A 111 -5.05 2.79 -7.04
C HIS A 111 -6.22 2.37 -7.92
N LYS A 112 -7.43 2.70 -7.52
CA LYS A 112 -8.64 2.42 -8.29
C LYS A 112 -8.61 3.14 -9.63
N LYS A 113 -8.29 4.42 -9.65
CA LYS A 113 -8.19 5.22 -10.87
C LYS A 113 -7.11 4.69 -11.80
N MET A 114 -5.96 4.31 -11.26
CA MET A 114 -4.87 3.71 -12.03
C MET A 114 -5.32 2.39 -12.66
N THR A 115 -5.95 1.52 -11.91
CA THR A 115 -6.46 0.22 -12.38
C THR A 115 -7.53 0.41 -13.46
N GLU A 116 -8.47 1.33 -13.26
CA GLU A 116 -9.50 1.64 -14.24
C GLU A 116 -8.90 2.15 -15.55
N ALA A 117 -7.87 2.98 -15.48
CA ALA A 117 -7.17 3.46 -16.67
C ALA A 117 -6.50 2.33 -17.45
N VAL A 118 -5.89 1.38 -16.78
CA VAL A 118 -5.28 0.20 -17.41
C VAL A 118 -6.35 -0.66 -18.08
N VAL A 119 -7.44 -0.96 -17.36
CA VAL A 119 -8.53 -1.80 -17.89
C VAL A 119 -9.21 -1.12 -19.10
N ALA A 120 -9.41 0.19 -19.04
CA ALA A 120 -10.01 0.94 -20.15
C ALA A 120 -9.16 0.95 -21.41
N ALA A 121 -7.86 0.76 -21.29
CA ALA A 121 -6.93 0.69 -22.44
C ALA A 121 -6.88 -0.69 -23.10
N LEU A 122 -7.53 -1.69 -22.52
CA LEU A 122 -7.48 -3.07 -22.96
C LEU A 122 -8.83 -3.57 -23.52
N ASP A 123 -8.78 -4.45 -24.51
CA ASP A 123 -9.93 -5.23 -24.91
C ASP A 123 -10.13 -6.36 -23.88
N GLN A 124 -11.36 -6.89 -23.80
CA GLN A 124 -11.69 -7.95 -22.85
C GLN A 124 -10.77 -9.17 -22.95
N GLU A 125 -10.34 -9.50 -24.15
CA GLU A 125 -9.44 -10.64 -24.41
C GLU A 125 -8.02 -10.41 -23.91
N GLU A 126 -7.62 -9.15 -23.81
CA GLU A 126 -6.28 -8.76 -23.37
C GLU A 126 -6.14 -8.74 -21.85
N ILE A 127 -7.23 -8.58 -21.11
CA ILE A 127 -7.21 -8.49 -19.63
C ILE A 127 -6.60 -9.74 -18.99
N PRO A 128 -7.03 -10.99 -19.34
CA PRO A 128 -6.40 -12.19 -18.78
C PRO A 128 -4.91 -12.32 -19.12
N VAL A 129 -4.51 -11.85 -20.30
CA VAL A 129 -3.10 -11.86 -20.73
C VAL A 129 -2.27 -10.92 -19.85
N LEU A 130 -2.78 -9.73 -19.57
CA LEU A 130 -2.11 -8.77 -18.68
C LEU A 130 -2.00 -9.32 -17.26
N VAL A 131 -3.06 -9.89 -16.71
CA VAL A 131 -3.06 -10.52 -15.38
C VAL A 131 -1.99 -11.60 -15.30
N LYS A 132 -1.94 -12.50 -16.28
CA LYS A 132 -0.94 -13.57 -16.34
C LYS A 132 0.47 -12.99 -16.41
N THR A 133 0.69 -11.96 -17.21
CA THR A 133 2.00 -11.31 -17.36
C THR A 133 2.46 -10.68 -16.06
N LEU A 134 1.57 -9.95 -15.39
CA LEU A 134 1.89 -9.31 -14.12
C LEU A 134 2.14 -10.32 -13.00
N ASP A 135 1.39 -11.42 -12.95
CA ASP A 135 1.61 -12.51 -12.00
C ASP A 135 2.98 -13.16 -12.21
N SER A 136 3.36 -13.41 -13.47
CA SER A 136 4.68 -13.97 -13.80
C SER A 136 5.80 -13.02 -13.38
N LEU A 137 5.61 -11.73 -13.58
CA LEU A 137 6.59 -10.71 -13.17
C LEU A 137 6.71 -10.66 -11.64
N ALA A 138 5.60 -10.73 -10.93
CA ALA A 138 5.57 -10.76 -9.47
C ALA A 138 6.31 -12.00 -8.92
N GLU A 139 6.10 -13.17 -9.52
CA GLU A 139 6.82 -14.40 -9.15
C GLU A 139 8.32 -14.27 -9.38
N PHE A 140 8.72 -13.67 -10.48
CA PHE A 140 10.12 -13.40 -10.77
C PHE A 140 10.77 -12.58 -9.65
N PHE A 141 10.12 -11.50 -9.21
CA PHE A 141 10.64 -10.69 -8.11
C PHE A 141 10.67 -11.43 -6.77
N ARG A 142 9.68 -12.26 -6.50
CA ARG A 142 9.65 -13.07 -5.27
C ARG A 142 10.82 -14.09 -5.22
N SER A 143 11.29 -14.56 -6.36
CA SER A 143 12.42 -15.50 -6.43
C SER A 143 13.73 -14.92 -5.91
N TYR A 144 13.83 -13.60 -5.79
CA TYR A 144 15.01 -12.90 -5.27
C TYR A 144 14.96 -12.62 -3.76
N ARG A 145 13.90 -13.05 -3.09
CA ARG A 145 13.76 -12.87 -1.63
C ARG A 145 14.30 -14.04 -0.84
#